data_3edb84d1699848205eb969543f8f6d7b
#
_entry.id   3edb84d1699848205eb969543f8f6d7b
#
_cell.length_a   1.000
_cell.length_b   1.000
_cell.length_c   1.000
_cell.angle_alpha   90.00
_cell.angle_beta   90.00
_cell.angle_gamma   90.00
#
_symmetry.space_group_name_H-M   'P 1'
#
loop_
_entity.id
_entity.type
_entity.pdbx_description
1 polymer ?
#
loop_
_entity_poly.entity_id
_entity_poly.type
_entity_poly.pdbx_seq_one_letter_code
_entity_poly.pdbx_strand_id
1 'polypeptide(L)'
;MAFSESPAITVREIDLSGVVPSVSSSTGAIVGNFSWGPVLKPQKIDNEATLVDKFGAPDTINTFDFHSAAYFLKYTNALQVVRVIDSNGANAYNGGTNPAPIIRDRDHWDLSDDAQDSDGRNFIAKWPGALGNSLEVQVCPFSAGDSAFTNWSLNDNFDAAPGTSDYATARNATNDEVHVAVVDKGGSFTGTKGQVLETFPFLSVASDAKTADGTSNYIKDVLNNRSEYVWHAGFDSDYSTTAGSRAAAGTVVDSGDNFALTTGTINAIDRYALANGGNSTMATSGSLSKFLEGYDKFKDKDNIQVDLVIAPRVTSRTASTTIVNNLVSMAQITRKDCVVITSPPVSDVVTTTTPVANSVLAANTYTSSSYLVVDNNHLKIYDKYNDQYIFIPAASSTAGIMANTDFVAAPWFSPAGPRRGQYLGITSLAYTPTKSERDTLYKAGINPVANLPGQGVLLFGDKTKLARPSAFDRINVRRLFLVVERAIALAARNVMFEFNDEFTRAEFVGVVEPFLREIKGRRGITDFRVVCDETNNTPAVIDRNEFIANILIKPARSINYVTLNFVAVRTGVDFEEIAGIGF
;
A
#
# COMPACT_ATOMS: atom_id res chain seq x y z
N MET A 1 12.27 42.44 29.13
CA MET A 1 13.38 42.15 28.20
C MET A 1 14.19 43.40 28.08
N ALA A 2 15.46 43.37 28.44
CA ALA A 2 16.33 44.54 28.25
C ALA A 2 16.68 44.63 26.77
N PHE A 3 16.33 45.69 26.12
CA PHE A 3 16.78 45.98 24.76
C PHE A 3 18.23 46.45 24.82
N SER A 4 19.08 45.87 23.98
CA SER A 4 20.44 46.37 23.81
C SER A 4 20.40 47.65 23.02
N GLU A 5 20.98 48.72 23.53
CA GLU A 5 21.08 50.02 22.84
C GLU A 5 22.17 50.08 21.78
N SER A 6 22.97 49.01 21.64
CA SER A 6 23.99 48.87 20.60
C SER A 6 23.73 47.67 19.71
N PRO A 7 24.24 47.65 18.45
CA PRO A 7 24.10 46.49 17.57
C PRO A 7 24.65 45.23 18.26
N ALA A 8 23.79 44.23 18.44
CA ALA A 8 24.14 42.96 19.07
C ALA A 8 23.49 41.79 18.35
N ILE A 9 24.19 40.67 18.28
CA ILE A 9 23.64 39.40 17.81
C ILE A 9 23.06 38.68 19.03
N THR A 10 21.72 38.52 19.04
CA THR A 10 21.03 37.78 20.09
C THR A 10 20.91 36.33 19.61
N VAL A 11 21.58 35.40 20.24
CA VAL A 11 21.43 33.97 20.01
C VAL A 11 20.28 33.48 20.89
N ARG A 12 19.31 32.83 20.29
CA ARG A 12 18.19 32.19 20.97
C ARG A 12 18.32 30.69 20.73
N GLU A 13 18.56 29.93 21.74
CA GLU A 13 18.39 28.50 21.71
C GLU A 13 16.91 28.18 21.93
N ILE A 14 16.32 27.42 21.02
CA ILE A 14 14.95 26.94 21.14
C ILE A 14 15.08 25.42 21.28
N ASP A 15 14.79 24.93 22.48
CA ASP A 15 14.66 23.50 22.71
C ASP A 15 13.35 23.01 22.09
N LEU A 16 13.44 22.17 21.08
CA LEU A 16 12.29 21.54 20.38
C LEU A 16 11.98 20.14 20.92
N SER A 17 12.65 19.66 21.94
CA SER A 17 12.42 18.33 22.53
C SER A 17 11.01 18.17 23.13
N GLY A 18 10.34 19.27 23.48
CA GLY A 18 8.96 19.32 23.98
C GLY A 18 7.89 19.61 22.92
N VAL A 19 8.20 19.58 21.63
CA VAL A 19 7.22 19.86 20.57
C VAL A 19 6.46 18.60 20.19
N VAL A 20 5.13 18.71 20.08
CA VAL A 20 4.29 17.61 19.54
C VAL A 20 4.68 17.38 18.07
N PRO A 21 5.13 16.17 17.71
CA PRO A 21 5.58 15.90 16.35
C PRO A 21 4.44 15.97 15.35
N SER A 22 4.76 16.49 14.15
CA SER A 22 3.82 16.46 13.03
C SER A 22 3.60 15.01 12.58
N VAL A 23 2.35 14.56 12.53
CA VAL A 23 1.99 13.22 12.08
C VAL A 23 1.37 13.27 10.69
N SER A 24 1.76 12.32 9.82
CA SER A 24 1.08 12.13 8.55
C SER A 24 -0.36 11.65 8.79
N SER A 25 -1.28 12.07 7.94
CA SER A 25 -2.71 11.73 8.02
C SER A 25 -3.28 11.27 6.67
N SER A 26 -2.41 11.03 5.68
CA SER A 26 -2.77 10.79 4.29
C SER A 26 -2.38 9.42 3.76
N THR A 27 -1.88 8.52 4.60
CA THR A 27 -1.48 7.17 4.19
C THR A 27 -2.71 6.28 3.97
N GLY A 28 -2.90 5.83 2.72
CA GLY A 28 -3.93 4.86 2.37
C GLY A 28 -3.49 3.42 2.59
N ALA A 29 -4.47 2.52 2.74
CA ALA A 29 -4.25 1.08 2.72
C ALA A 29 -5.27 0.39 1.83
N ILE A 30 -4.81 -0.49 0.97
CA ILE A 30 -5.65 -1.30 0.08
C ILE A 30 -5.15 -2.74 0.04
N VAL A 31 -6.09 -3.68 -0.04
CA VAL A 31 -5.82 -5.09 -0.30
C VAL A 31 -6.43 -5.44 -1.64
N GLY A 32 -5.67 -6.14 -2.46
CA GLY A 32 -6.13 -6.52 -3.80
C GLY A 32 -5.44 -7.75 -4.37
N ASN A 33 -6.00 -8.25 -5.45
CA ASN A 33 -5.39 -9.23 -6.31
C ASN A 33 -4.52 -8.50 -7.35
N PHE A 34 -3.25 -8.86 -7.45
CA PHE A 34 -2.31 -8.26 -8.41
C PHE A 34 -1.57 -9.37 -9.17
N SER A 35 -1.00 -9.04 -10.34
CA SER A 35 -0.34 -10.00 -11.22
C SER A 35 0.98 -10.54 -10.65
N TRP A 36 1.70 -9.75 -9.87
CA TRP A 36 3.06 -10.02 -9.40
C TRP A 36 3.28 -9.49 -7.98
N GLY A 37 4.43 -9.76 -7.37
CA GLY A 37 4.87 -9.20 -6.10
C GLY A 37 4.60 -10.06 -4.87
N PRO A 38 5.13 -9.65 -3.70
CA PRO A 38 5.03 -10.40 -2.46
C PRO A 38 3.58 -10.52 -1.98
N VAL A 39 3.24 -11.70 -1.44
CA VAL A 39 1.90 -12.00 -0.94
C VAL A 39 1.85 -11.80 0.56
N LEU A 40 0.77 -11.17 1.07
CA LEU A 40 0.52 -10.90 2.50
C LEU A 40 1.59 -10.04 3.19
N LYS A 41 2.41 -9.32 2.42
CA LYS A 41 3.37 -8.33 2.95
C LYS A 41 2.98 -6.92 2.52
N PRO A 42 2.79 -5.98 3.44
CA PRO A 42 2.54 -4.58 3.12
C PRO A 42 3.72 -3.97 2.35
N GLN A 43 3.41 -3.34 1.22
CA GLN A 43 4.37 -2.64 0.38
C GLN A 43 3.99 -1.18 0.27
N LYS A 44 4.97 -0.29 0.46
CA LYS A 44 4.82 1.14 0.21
C LYS A 44 4.88 1.44 -1.27
N ILE A 45 3.88 2.15 -1.77
CA ILE A 45 3.76 2.59 -3.16
C ILE A 45 3.53 4.10 -3.18
N ASP A 46 4.29 4.79 -3.99
CA ASP A 46 4.26 6.26 -4.11
C ASP A 46 3.62 6.76 -5.41
N ASN A 47 3.64 5.96 -6.47
CA ASN A 47 3.07 6.30 -7.76
C ASN A 47 2.65 5.06 -8.56
N GLU A 48 1.98 5.27 -9.70
CA GLU A 48 1.50 4.19 -10.57
C GLU A 48 2.66 3.40 -11.22
N ALA A 49 3.79 4.04 -11.50
CA ALA A 49 4.95 3.35 -12.09
C ALA A 49 5.54 2.35 -11.09
N THR A 50 5.74 2.76 -9.83
CA THR A 50 6.17 1.86 -8.74
C THR A 50 5.15 0.75 -8.48
N LEU A 51 3.84 1.02 -8.67
CA LEU A 51 2.80 -0.01 -8.57
C LEU A 51 2.97 -1.08 -9.66
N VAL A 52 3.22 -0.66 -10.91
CA VAL A 52 3.49 -1.59 -12.03
C VAL A 52 4.80 -2.36 -11.81
N ASP A 53 5.84 -1.69 -11.37
CA ASP A 53 7.15 -2.29 -11.12
C ASP A 53 7.06 -3.41 -10.06
N LYS A 54 6.40 -3.16 -8.94
CA LYS A 54 6.28 -4.12 -7.84
C LYS A 54 5.20 -5.19 -8.03
N PHE A 55 4.08 -4.83 -8.67
CA PHE A 55 2.91 -5.69 -8.73
C PHE A 55 2.51 -6.13 -10.15
N GLY A 56 3.28 -5.71 -11.15
CA GLY A 56 3.02 -6.00 -12.56
C GLY A 56 1.89 -5.15 -13.15
N ALA A 57 1.83 -5.08 -14.46
CA ALA A 57 0.69 -4.49 -15.16
C ALA A 57 -0.59 -5.31 -14.90
N PRO A 58 -1.77 -4.66 -14.86
CA PRO A 58 -3.02 -5.36 -14.61
C PRO A 58 -3.45 -6.20 -15.82
N ASP A 59 -4.00 -7.37 -15.52
CA ASP A 59 -4.75 -8.19 -16.45
C ASP A 59 -6.27 -7.93 -16.35
N THR A 60 -7.07 -8.66 -17.12
CA THR A 60 -8.52 -8.50 -17.12
C THR A 60 -9.21 -8.92 -15.81
N ILE A 61 -8.54 -9.67 -14.94
CA ILE A 61 -9.08 -10.18 -13.67
C ILE A 61 -8.82 -9.18 -12.55
N ASN A 62 -7.57 -8.68 -12.45
CA ASN A 62 -7.11 -7.83 -11.35
C ASN A 62 -7.16 -6.32 -11.65
N THR A 63 -7.58 -5.94 -12.86
CA THR A 63 -7.63 -4.54 -13.30
C THR A 63 -8.39 -3.63 -12.33
N PHE A 64 -9.43 -4.14 -11.67
CA PHE A 64 -10.24 -3.34 -10.74
C PHE A 64 -9.48 -2.95 -9.47
N ASP A 65 -8.73 -3.89 -8.89
CA ASP A 65 -7.94 -3.65 -7.69
C ASP A 65 -6.74 -2.77 -8.00
N PHE A 66 -6.07 -3.03 -9.13
CA PHE A 66 -4.97 -2.21 -9.62
C PHE A 66 -5.40 -0.76 -9.83
N HIS A 67 -6.49 -0.53 -10.56
CA HIS A 67 -6.96 0.83 -10.83
C HIS A 67 -7.54 1.49 -9.57
N SER A 68 -8.08 0.75 -8.61
CA SER A 68 -8.46 1.31 -7.31
C SER A 68 -7.24 1.87 -6.58
N ALA A 69 -6.11 1.15 -6.57
CA ALA A 69 -4.86 1.65 -6.02
C ALA A 69 -4.31 2.85 -6.82
N ALA A 70 -4.25 2.74 -8.14
CA ALA A 70 -3.74 3.80 -9.02
C ALA A 70 -4.55 5.10 -8.92
N TYR A 71 -5.87 5.01 -8.74
CA TYR A 71 -6.73 6.20 -8.60
C TYR A 71 -6.60 6.88 -7.24
N PHE A 72 -6.26 6.17 -6.18
CA PHE A 72 -5.85 6.78 -4.93
C PHE A 72 -4.53 7.54 -5.10
N LEU A 73 -3.56 6.94 -5.78
CA LEU A 73 -2.23 7.54 -6.03
C LEU A 73 -2.26 8.79 -6.92
N LYS A 74 -3.37 9.09 -7.61
CA LYS A 74 -3.55 10.39 -8.30
C LYS A 74 -3.65 11.59 -7.36
N TYR A 75 -3.91 11.37 -6.08
CA TYR A 75 -4.13 12.40 -5.07
C TYR A 75 -3.01 12.47 -4.04
N THR A 76 -2.27 11.40 -3.83
CA THR A 76 -1.24 11.27 -2.80
C THR A 76 -0.17 10.25 -3.22
N ASN A 77 0.99 10.32 -2.60
CA ASN A 77 2.13 9.43 -2.81
C ASN A 77 2.35 8.42 -1.65
N ALA A 78 1.35 8.18 -0.82
CA ALA A 78 1.48 7.34 0.36
C ALA A 78 0.39 6.27 0.39
N LEU A 79 0.66 5.11 -0.22
CA LEU A 79 -0.24 3.96 -0.24
C LEU A 79 0.48 2.72 0.27
N GLN A 80 -0.16 2.01 1.19
CA GLN A 80 0.23 0.66 1.60
C GLN A 80 -0.62 -0.34 0.82
N VAL A 81 0.01 -1.23 0.09
CA VAL A 81 -0.65 -2.27 -0.71
C VAL A 81 -0.31 -3.64 -0.16
N VAL A 82 -1.32 -4.48 0.04
CA VAL A 82 -1.13 -5.90 0.36
C VAL A 82 -1.75 -6.75 -0.76
N ARG A 83 -0.92 -7.56 -1.38
CA ARG A 83 -1.35 -8.55 -2.36
C ARG A 83 -1.91 -9.78 -1.68
N VAL A 84 -3.03 -10.28 -2.19
CA VAL A 84 -3.64 -11.55 -1.77
C VAL A 84 -3.86 -12.46 -2.98
N ILE A 85 -3.78 -13.76 -2.76
CA ILE A 85 -4.00 -14.79 -3.79
C ILE A 85 -4.90 -15.90 -3.22
N ASP A 86 -5.56 -16.62 -4.11
CA ASP A 86 -6.26 -17.85 -3.81
C ASP A 86 -5.37 -19.09 -4.10
N SER A 87 -5.95 -20.27 -4.01
CA SER A 87 -5.26 -21.55 -4.28
C SER A 87 -4.86 -21.76 -5.74
N ASN A 88 -5.36 -20.93 -6.67
CA ASN A 88 -5.01 -21.02 -8.09
C ASN A 88 -3.73 -20.25 -8.42
N GLY A 89 -3.32 -19.34 -7.52
CA GLY A 89 -2.05 -18.64 -7.66
C GLY A 89 -0.88 -19.61 -7.53
N ALA A 90 -0.04 -19.71 -8.55
CA ALA A 90 1.12 -20.60 -8.59
C ALA A 90 2.36 -19.87 -9.11
N ASN A 91 3.53 -20.22 -8.58
CA ASN A 91 4.80 -19.73 -9.11
C ASN A 91 5.12 -20.47 -10.42
N ALA A 92 5.63 -19.77 -11.43
CA ALA A 92 6.19 -20.40 -12.60
C ALA A 92 7.53 -21.08 -12.26
N TYR A 93 7.83 -22.20 -12.90
CA TYR A 93 9.06 -22.96 -12.67
C TYR A 93 9.49 -23.69 -13.94
N ASN A 94 10.74 -24.13 -13.97
CA ASN A 94 11.25 -25.02 -15.00
C ASN A 94 11.48 -26.42 -14.43
N GLY A 95 11.33 -27.45 -15.28
CA GLY A 95 11.57 -28.83 -14.87
C GLY A 95 10.62 -29.35 -13.80
N GLY A 96 11.02 -30.42 -13.11
CA GLY A 96 10.29 -31.02 -12.01
C GLY A 96 9.15 -31.96 -12.42
N THR A 97 8.86 -32.92 -11.56
CA THR A 97 7.76 -33.87 -11.73
C THR A 97 6.49 -33.44 -11.00
N ASN A 98 6.64 -32.64 -9.94
CA ASN A 98 5.54 -32.12 -9.14
C ASN A 98 5.38 -30.60 -9.34
N PRO A 99 4.18 -30.04 -9.14
CA PRO A 99 4.01 -28.58 -9.10
C PRO A 99 4.92 -27.94 -8.05
N ALA A 100 5.47 -26.76 -8.35
CA ALA A 100 6.22 -26.02 -7.36
C ALA A 100 5.30 -25.59 -6.21
N PRO A 101 5.77 -25.60 -4.95
CA PRO A 101 5.02 -25.04 -3.84
C PRO A 101 4.79 -23.55 -4.08
N ILE A 102 3.70 -23.01 -3.53
CA ILE A 102 3.39 -21.58 -3.62
C ILE A 102 4.36 -20.82 -2.71
N ILE A 103 5.30 -20.08 -3.28
CA ILE A 103 6.27 -19.25 -2.56
C ILE A 103 5.72 -17.82 -2.48
N ARG A 104 5.36 -17.40 -1.29
CA ARG A 104 4.67 -16.12 -1.04
C ARG A 104 5.63 -14.95 -0.81
N ASP A 105 6.75 -15.24 -0.14
CA ASP A 105 7.77 -14.27 0.23
C ASP A 105 9.09 -14.97 0.61
N ARG A 106 10.08 -14.19 1.03
CA ARG A 106 11.39 -14.71 1.46
C ARG A 106 11.29 -15.64 2.67
N ASP A 107 10.49 -15.29 3.67
CA ASP A 107 10.37 -16.11 4.86
C ASP A 107 9.75 -17.47 4.53
N HIS A 108 8.81 -17.49 3.57
CA HIS A 108 8.21 -18.72 3.09
C HIS A 108 9.20 -19.56 2.26
N TRP A 109 10.08 -18.91 1.47
CA TRP A 109 11.17 -19.59 0.78
C TRP A 109 12.14 -20.27 1.75
N ASP A 110 12.58 -19.53 2.78
CA ASP A 110 13.56 -20.03 3.75
C ASP A 110 13.02 -21.17 4.64
N LEU A 111 11.70 -21.28 4.79
CA LEU A 111 11.00 -22.32 5.55
C LEU A 111 10.53 -23.51 4.69
N SER A 112 10.66 -23.44 3.35
CA SER A 112 10.08 -24.38 2.41
C SER A 112 11.16 -25.34 1.90
N ASP A 113 11.40 -26.44 2.60
CA ASP A 113 12.36 -27.47 2.16
C ASP A 113 12.01 -28.00 0.76
N ASP A 114 10.70 -28.23 0.48
CA ASP A 114 10.22 -28.69 -0.84
C ASP A 114 10.49 -27.70 -1.97
N ALA A 115 10.57 -26.39 -1.68
CA ALA A 115 10.90 -25.38 -2.68
C ALA A 115 12.40 -25.33 -2.96
N GLN A 116 13.22 -25.62 -1.94
CA GLN A 116 14.67 -25.60 -2.01
C GLN A 116 15.25 -26.93 -2.48
N ASP A 117 14.49 -28.02 -2.37
CA ASP A 117 14.83 -29.29 -3.00
C ASP A 117 14.51 -29.19 -4.49
N SER A 118 15.50 -29.51 -5.30
CA SER A 118 15.41 -29.29 -6.76
C SER A 118 14.29 -30.11 -7.41
N ASP A 119 13.95 -31.29 -6.94
CA ASP A 119 12.98 -32.25 -7.59
C ASP A 119 12.96 -32.08 -9.12
N GLY A 120 14.15 -31.86 -9.71
CA GLY A 120 14.33 -31.52 -11.11
C GLY A 120 14.00 -30.07 -11.50
N ARG A 121 13.77 -29.17 -10.55
CA ARG A 121 13.55 -27.74 -10.77
C ARG A 121 14.82 -26.96 -10.49
N ASN A 122 15.30 -26.19 -11.46
CA ASN A 122 16.47 -25.33 -11.25
C ASN A 122 16.07 -23.92 -10.82
N PHE A 123 15.03 -23.38 -11.44
CA PHE A 123 14.58 -22.01 -11.20
C PHE A 123 13.07 -21.95 -11.00
N ILE A 124 12.66 -21.10 -10.07
CA ILE A 124 11.25 -20.80 -9.74
C ILE A 124 11.07 -19.29 -9.78
N ALA A 125 9.98 -18.81 -10.37
CA ALA A 125 9.65 -17.38 -10.37
C ALA A 125 9.52 -16.86 -8.94
N LYS A 126 10.00 -15.65 -8.70
CA LYS A 126 10.06 -15.03 -7.36
C LYS A 126 8.68 -15.01 -6.68
N TRP A 127 7.64 -14.70 -7.45
CA TRP A 127 6.28 -14.54 -6.96
C TRP A 127 5.27 -15.39 -7.73
N PRO A 128 4.15 -15.79 -7.10
CA PRO A 128 3.08 -16.50 -7.79
C PRO A 128 2.43 -15.60 -8.85
N GLY A 129 2.09 -16.15 -10.00
CA GLY A 129 1.40 -15.47 -11.09
C GLY A 129 1.80 -15.98 -12.47
N ALA A 130 0.89 -15.87 -13.44
CA ALA A 130 1.16 -16.23 -14.83
C ALA A 130 2.21 -15.33 -15.48
N LEU A 131 2.50 -14.16 -14.91
CA LEU A 131 3.54 -13.26 -15.38
C LEU A 131 4.92 -13.94 -15.35
N GLY A 132 5.16 -14.82 -14.36
CA GLY A 132 6.37 -15.61 -14.27
C GLY A 132 6.63 -16.53 -15.47
N ASN A 133 5.61 -16.90 -16.26
CA ASN A 133 5.77 -17.69 -17.48
C ASN A 133 6.52 -16.94 -18.61
N SER A 134 6.65 -15.63 -18.46
CA SER A 134 7.41 -14.78 -19.39
C SER A 134 8.92 -14.82 -19.13
N LEU A 135 9.35 -15.38 -18.02
CA LEU A 135 10.75 -15.41 -17.61
C LEU A 135 11.50 -16.57 -18.24
N GLU A 136 12.75 -16.33 -18.61
CA GLU A 136 13.75 -17.34 -18.94
C GLU A 136 15.06 -16.97 -18.25
N VAL A 137 15.66 -17.95 -17.58
CA VAL A 137 17.02 -17.82 -17.04
C VAL A 137 17.98 -18.44 -18.02
N GLN A 138 19.01 -17.69 -18.42
CA GLN A 138 20.08 -18.16 -19.28
C GLN A 138 21.36 -18.23 -18.46
N VAL A 139 22.01 -19.39 -18.47
CA VAL A 139 23.28 -19.60 -17.79
C VAL A 139 24.34 -19.90 -18.84
N CYS A 140 25.37 -19.03 -18.87
CA CYS A 140 26.56 -19.22 -19.70
C CYS A 140 27.67 -19.86 -18.83
N PRO A 141 27.97 -21.16 -19.00
CA PRO A 141 29.05 -21.82 -18.28
C PRO A 141 30.40 -21.52 -18.92
N PHE A 142 31.49 -21.82 -18.20
CA PHE A 142 32.80 -21.89 -18.82
C PHE A 142 32.79 -22.86 -20.00
N SER A 143 33.43 -22.48 -21.11
CA SER A 143 33.63 -23.34 -22.27
C SER A 143 35.03 -23.13 -22.87
N ALA A 144 35.63 -24.22 -23.36
CA ALA A 144 36.95 -24.13 -23.95
C ALA A 144 36.97 -23.20 -25.16
N GLY A 145 37.91 -22.25 -25.17
CA GLY A 145 38.02 -21.21 -26.21
C GLY A 145 36.87 -20.23 -26.24
N ASP A 146 36.16 -20.03 -25.09
CA ASP A 146 35.07 -19.08 -24.89
C ASP A 146 33.91 -19.20 -25.89
N SER A 147 33.75 -20.37 -26.51
CA SER A 147 32.81 -20.59 -27.60
C SER A 147 31.35 -20.44 -27.21
N ALA A 148 30.96 -20.84 -25.98
CA ALA A 148 29.61 -20.62 -25.46
C ALA A 148 29.33 -19.11 -25.30
N PHE A 149 30.25 -18.39 -24.68
CA PHE A 149 30.14 -16.94 -24.47
C PHE A 149 30.10 -16.16 -25.80
N THR A 150 31.05 -16.45 -26.69
CA THR A 150 31.17 -15.74 -28.00
C THR A 150 29.92 -15.90 -28.88
N ASN A 151 29.26 -17.06 -28.80
CA ASN A 151 28.05 -17.37 -29.55
C ASN A 151 26.75 -16.99 -28.80
N TRP A 152 26.85 -16.47 -27.58
CA TRP A 152 25.69 -16.04 -26.80
C TRP A 152 25.21 -14.68 -27.26
N SER A 153 23.93 -14.57 -27.56
CA SER A 153 23.32 -13.30 -28.00
C SER A 153 23.31 -12.19 -26.94
N LEU A 154 23.63 -12.51 -25.69
CA LEU A 154 23.66 -11.57 -24.56
C LEU A 154 25.07 -11.28 -24.05
N ASN A 155 26.12 -11.74 -24.77
CA ASN A 155 27.53 -11.57 -24.37
C ASN A 155 27.91 -10.08 -24.16
N ASP A 156 27.33 -9.16 -24.94
CA ASP A 156 27.57 -7.71 -24.82
C ASP A 156 27.15 -7.12 -23.44
N ASN A 157 26.42 -7.87 -22.62
CA ASN A 157 26.04 -7.44 -21.27
C ASN A 157 27.09 -7.84 -20.21
N PHE A 158 28.19 -8.47 -20.58
CA PHE A 158 29.23 -8.96 -19.68
C PHE A 158 30.62 -8.58 -20.21
N ASP A 159 31.54 -8.26 -19.30
CA ASP A 159 32.86 -7.72 -19.64
C ASP A 159 33.80 -8.77 -20.25
N ALA A 160 33.68 -10.04 -19.87
CA ALA A 160 34.52 -11.15 -20.36
C ALA A 160 33.80 -12.48 -20.23
N ALA A 161 34.33 -13.54 -20.83
CA ALA A 161 33.84 -14.91 -20.65
C ALA A 161 34.05 -15.40 -19.21
N PRO A 162 33.16 -16.31 -18.69
CA PRO A 162 33.36 -16.89 -17.38
C PRO A 162 34.60 -17.82 -17.38
N GLY A 163 35.34 -17.79 -16.29
CA GLY A 163 36.63 -18.49 -16.17
C GLY A 163 36.77 -19.26 -14.85
N THR A 164 37.80 -18.93 -14.12
CA THR A 164 38.10 -19.52 -12.81
C THR A 164 38.17 -18.38 -11.79
N SER A 165 37.40 -18.50 -10.73
CA SER A 165 37.42 -17.50 -9.66
C SER A 165 38.74 -17.51 -8.90
N ASP A 166 39.09 -16.40 -8.28
CA ASP A 166 40.25 -16.29 -7.39
C ASP A 166 40.15 -17.30 -6.22
N TYR A 167 38.93 -17.57 -5.78
CA TYR A 167 38.66 -18.55 -4.72
C TYR A 167 39.03 -19.98 -5.14
N ALA A 168 38.63 -20.39 -6.33
CA ALA A 168 38.96 -21.68 -6.90
C ALA A 168 40.47 -21.81 -7.24
N THR A 169 41.04 -20.77 -7.83
CA THR A 169 42.46 -20.67 -8.15
C THR A 169 43.34 -20.88 -6.91
N ALA A 170 43.01 -20.28 -5.78
CA ALA A 170 43.72 -20.44 -4.51
C ALA A 170 43.68 -21.88 -3.96
N ARG A 171 42.81 -22.73 -4.48
CA ARG A 171 42.60 -24.12 -4.10
C ARG A 171 43.01 -25.13 -5.19
N ASN A 172 43.66 -24.67 -6.23
CA ASN A 172 44.02 -25.43 -7.44
C ASN A 172 42.82 -26.06 -8.16
N ALA A 173 41.63 -25.49 -8.01
CA ALA A 173 40.46 -25.84 -8.78
C ALA A 173 40.31 -24.88 -9.99
N THR A 174 39.50 -25.26 -10.99
CA THR A 174 39.39 -24.49 -12.23
C THR A 174 37.95 -24.47 -12.75
N ASN A 175 37.62 -23.39 -13.53
CA ASN A 175 36.45 -23.32 -14.40
C ASN A 175 35.10 -23.31 -13.65
N ASP A 176 35.06 -22.69 -12.49
CA ASP A 176 33.89 -22.66 -11.61
C ASP A 176 32.94 -21.50 -11.91
N GLU A 177 33.35 -20.54 -12.74
CA GLU A 177 32.55 -19.37 -13.01
C GLU A 177 31.47 -19.62 -14.07
N VAL A 178 30.33 -18.93 -13.88
CA VAL A 178 29.20 -18.86 -14.82
C VAL A 178 28.65 -17.44 -14.86
N HIS A 179 28.05 -17.07 -15.98
CA HIS A 179 27.22 -15.88 -16.08
C HIS A 179 25.75 -16.25 -16.10
N VAL A 180 24.93 -15.46 -15.44
CA VAL A 180 23.48 -15.64 -15.42
C VAL A 180 22.79 -14.38 -15.91
N ALA A 181 21.85 -14.53 -16.85
CA ALA A 181 20.95 -13.48 -17.29
C ALA A 181 19.49 -13.92 -17.07
N VAL A 182 18.70 -13.06 -16.48
CA VAL A 182 17.25 -13.22 -16.39
C VAL A 182 16.62 -12.39 -17.51
N VAL A 183 15.79 -13.03 -18.32
CA VAL A 183 15.27 -12.46 -19.56
C VAL A 183 13.75 -12.49 -19.58
N ASP A 184 13.13 -11.41 -20.03
CA ASP A 184 11.71 -11.36 -20.35
C ASP A 184 11.43 -11.97 -21.71
N LYS A 185 11.43 -13.30 -21.78
CA LYS A 185 11.24 -14.06 -23.02
C LYS A 185 9.92 -13.75 -23.72
N GLY A 186 8.86 -13.61 -22.94
CA GLY A 186 7.51 -13.33 -23.44
C GLY A 186 7.24 -11.86 -23.73
N GLY A 187 8.01 -10.94 -23.12
CA GLY A 187 7.79 -9.51 -23.19
C GLY A 187 6.69 -9.00 -22.27
N SER A 188 6.28 -9.78 -21.27
CA SER A 188 5.14 -9.41 -20.42
C SER A 188 5.52 -8.44 -19.30
N PHE A 189 6.80 -8.34 -18.94
CA PHE A 189 7.29 -7.34 -17.97
C PHE A 189 7.62 -6.01 -18.64
N THR A 190 8.33 -6.05 -19.77
CA THR A 190 8.91 -4.86 -20.41
C THR A 190 8.15 -4.38 -21.63
N GLY A 191 7.25 -5.19 -22.17
CA GLY A 191 6.63 -4.98 -23.48
C GLY A 191 7.49 -5.44 -24.65
N THR A 192 8.76 -5.81 -24.43
CA THR A 192 9.71 -6.22 -25.46
C THR A 192 10.21 -7.64 -25.20
N LYS A 193 9.96 -8.54 -26.15
CA LYS A 193 10.42 -9.93 -26.04
C LYS A 193 11.94 -10.03 -26.08
N GLY A 194 12.49 -10.82 -25.16
CA GLY A 194 13.93 -11.06 -25.08
C GLY A 194 14.72 -9.96 -24.38
N GLN A 195 14.05 -8.98 -23.77
CA GLN A 195 14.70 -7.94 -22.96
C GLN A 195 15.37 -8.56 -21.73
N VAL A 196 16.62 -8.18 -21.46
CA VAL A 196 17.34 -8.56 -20.26
C VAL A 196 16.78 -7.76 -19.06
N LEU A 197 16.43 -8.45 -17.99
CA LEU A 197 15.93 -7.87 -16.73
C LEU A 197 17.05 -7.74 -15.71
N GLU A 198 17.85 -8.79 -15.54
CA GLU A 198 18.97 -8.85 -14.59
C GLU A 198 20.17 -9.59 -15.19
N THR A 199 21.37 -9.18 -14.78
CA THR A 199 22.63 -9.86 -15.11
C THR A 199 23.43 -10.12 -13.83
N PHE A 200 24.02 -11.29 -13.75
CA PHE A 200 24.88 -11.72 -12.66
C PHE A 200 26.17 -12.26 -13.24
N PRO A 201 27.24 -11.45 -13.31
CA PRO A 201 28.52 -11.88 -13.85
C PRO A 201 29.34 -12.67 -12.83
N PHE A 202 30.17 -13.60 -13.33
CA PHE A 202 31.22 -14.30 -12.59
C PHE A 202 30.76 -14.97 -11.28
N LEU A 203 29.58 -15.62 -11.30
CA LEU A 203 29.09 -16.42 -10.18
C LEU A 203 29.79 -17.77 -10.17
N SER A 204 30.07 -18.33 -8.98
CA SER A 204 30.63 -19.67 -8.86
C SER A 204 29.56 -20.74 -8.67
N VAL A 205 29.76 -21.90 -9.27
CA VAL A 205 28.93 -23.09 -9.04
C VAL A 205 29.35 -23.88 -7.79
N ALA A 206 30.48 -23.51 -7.16
CA ALA A 206 30.95 -24.12 -5.93
C ALA A 206 30.25 -23.52 -4.70
N SER A 207 29.78 -24.36 -3.79
CA SER A 207 28.92 -23.95 -2.68
C SER A 207 29.64 -23.14 -1.60
N ASP A 208 30.95 -23.23 -1.51
CA ASP A 208 31.81 -22.52 -0.55
C ASP A 208 32.54 -21.32 -1.15
N ALA A 209 32.30 -21.00 -2.43
CA ALA A 209 32.96 -19.90 -3.11
C ALA A 209 32.66 -18.55 -2.48
N LYS A 210 33.71 -17.72 -2.38
CA LYS A 210 33.64 -16.37 -1.78
C LYS A 210 34.29 -15.35 -2.70
N THR A 211 33.77 -14.14 -2.66
CA THR A 211 34.38 -12.97 -3.24
C THR A 211 35.57 -12.46 -2.39
N ALA A 212 36.35 -11.52 -2.88
CA ALA A 212 37.50 -10.99 -2.16
C ALA A 212 37.15 -10.31 -0.82
N ASP A 213 35.92 -9.80 -0.67
CA ASP A 213 35.39 -9.21 0.57
C ASP A 213 34.80 -10.27 1.53
N GLY A 214 34.84 -11.56 1.16
CA GLY A 214 34.40 -12.66 2.00
C GLY A 214 32.91 -12.99 1.93
N THR A 215 32.12 -12.31 1.08
CA THR A 215 30.72 -12.64 0.84
C THR A 215 30.59 -13.89 -0.06
N SER A 216 29.47 -14.61 0.03
CA SER A 216 29.21 -15.76 -0.83
C SER A 216 29.15 -15.34 -2.30
N ASN A 217 29.90 -16.07 -3.15
CA ASN A 217 29.80 -15.98 -4.61
C ASN A 217 29.08 -17.19 -5.24
N TYR A 218 28.52 -18.06 -4.38
CA TYR A 218 27.77 -19.21 -4.85
C TYR A 218 26.48 -18.79 -5.56
N ILE A 219 26.25 -19.29 -6.76
CA ILE A 219 25.14 -18.93 -7.62
C ILE A 219 23.78 -19.00 -6.89
N LYS A 220 23.53 -20.05 -6.08
CA LYS A 220 22.28 -20.20 -5.33
C LYS A 220 22.09 -19.09 -4.31
N ASP A 221 23.14 -18.77 -3.56
CA ASP A 221 23.08 -17.74 -2.52
C ASP A 221 22.90 -16.34 -3.14
N VAL A 222 23.66 -16.05 -4.19
CA VAL A 222 23.61 -14.73 -4.83
C VAL A 222 22.26 -14.50 -5.48
N LEU A 223 21.75 -15.44 -6.27
CA LEU A 223 20.44 -15.30 -6.91
C LEU A 223 19.31 -15.20 -5.89
N ASN A 224 19.29 -16.05 -4.86
CA ASN A 224 18.25 -16.03 -3.85
C ASN A 224 18.24 -14.75 -3.00
N ASN A 225 19.40 -14.11 -2.83
CA ASN A 225 19.51 -12.87 -2.07
C ASN A 225 19.31 -11.61 -2.92
N ARG A 226 19.66 -11.62 -4.20
CA ARG A 226 19.75 -10.39 -5.02
C ARG A 226 18.72 -10.32 -6.15
N SER A 227 18.31 -11.48 -6.73
CA SER A 227 17.34 -11.47 -7.82
C SER A 227 15.96 -11.03 -7.33
N GLU A 228 15.30 -10.16 -8.09
CA GLU A 228 13.91 -9.73 -7.88
C GLU A 228 12.91 -10.57 -8.67
N TYR A 229 13.39 -11.44 -9.59
CA TYR A 229 12.53 -12.18 -10.52
C TYR A 229 12.52 -13.69 -10.29
N VAL A 230 13.60 -14.27 -9.75
CA VAL A 230 13.72 -15.74 -9.65
C VAL A 230 14.32 -16.20 -8.31
N TRP A 231 13.94 -17.41 -7.94
CA TRP A 231 14.61 -18.24 -6.95
C TRP A 231 15.41 -19.31 -7.66
N HIS A 232 16.60 -19.65 -7.16
CA HIS A 232 17.37 -20.80 -7.60
C HIS A 232 17.20 -21.94 -6.59
N ALA A 233 16.48 -23.01 -7.00
CA ALA A 233 16.22 -24.17 -6.15
C ALA A 233 17.45 -25.05 -6.01
N GLY A 234 18.24 -25.17 -7.05
CA GLY A 234 19.45 -25.96 -7.13
C GLY A 234 19.67 -26.37 -8.57
N PHE A 235 20.74 -27.08 -8.83
CA PHE A 235 20.91 -27.79 -10.09
C PHE A 235 20.41 -29.23 -9.90
N ASP A 236 19.58 -29.70 -10.82
CA ASP A 236 19.16 -31.11 -10.79
C ASP A 236 20.30 -32.07 -11.20
N SER A 237 20.02 -33.37 -11.08
CA SER A 237 20.97 -34.41 -11.50
C SER A 237 21.32 -34.32 -13.00
N ASP A 238 20.43 -33.76 -13.83
CA ASP A 238 20.65 -33.65 -15.27
C ASP A 238 21.66 -32.54 -15.60
N TYR A 239 21.82 -31.52 -14.80
CA TYR A 239 22.89 -30.54 -14.93
C TYR A 239 24.27 -31.19 -14.68
N SER A 240 24.32 -32.27 -13.89
CA SER A 240 25.54 -33.03 -13.59
C SER A 240 25.69 -34.30 -14.45
N THR A 241 24.61 -34.91 -14.92
CA THR A 241 24.63 -36.25 -15.56
C THR A 241 24.63 -36.19 -17.07
N THR A 242 24.02 -35.22 -17.71
CA THR A 242 24.06 -35.07 -19.18
C THR A 242 25.42 -34.57 -19.66
N ALA A 243 26.27 -34.13 -18.77
CA ALA A 243 27.47 -33.39 -19.04
C ALA A 243 28.79 -34.15 -18.75
N GLY A 244 28.78 -35.34 -18.18
CA GLY A 244 30.02 -36.08 -17.81
C GLY A 244 30.90 -35.29 -16.84
N SER A 245 31.92 -35.90 -16.28
CA SER A 245 32.85 -35.41 -15.23
C SER A 245 33.02 -33.90 -14.98
N ARG A 246 31.97 -33.25 -14.54
CA ARG A 246 32.02 -31.93 -13.88
C ARG A 246 32.01 -32.22 -12.39
N ALA A 247 32.78 -31.52 -11.60
CA ALA A 247 32.50 -31.47 -10.17
C ALA A 247 31.04 -31.01 -10.00
N ALA A 248 30.23 -31.75 -9.24
CA ALA A 248 28.81 -31.52 -9.17
C ALA A 248 28.57 -30.07 -8.67
N ALA A 249 27.71 -29.33 -9.36
CA ALA A 249 27.35 -28.00 -8.92
C ALA A 249 26.87 -28.05 -7.48
N GLY A 250 27.36 -27.13 -6.64
CA GLY A 250 27.07 -27.12 -5.20
C GLY A 250 28.01 -27.99 -4.34
N THR A 251 29.06 -28.64 -4.91
CA THR A 251 30.13 -29.22 -4.11
C THR A 251 31.08 -28.12 -3.57
N VAL A 252 31.72 -28.43 -2.44
CA VAL A 252 32.82 -27.66 -1.90
C VAL A 252 34.03 -27.79 -2.83
N VAL A 253 34.75 -26.69 -3.05
CA VAL A 253 35.98 -26.68 -3.87
C VAL A 253 37.07 -27.49 -3.19
N ASP A 254 37.58 -28.49 -3.89
CA ASP A 254 38.76 -29.29 -3.46
C ASP A 254 39.91 -29.16 -4.49
N SER A 255 41.11 -29.55 -4.09
CA SER A 255 42.30 -29.44 -4.93
C SER A 255 42.19 -30.34 -6.14
N GLY A 256 42.35 -29.74 -7.34
CA GLY A 256 42.25 -30.44 -8.62
C GLY A 256 40.86 -30.57 -9.20
N ASP A 257 39.84 -30.01 -8.56
CA ASP A 257 38.49 -29.96 -9.12
C ASP A 257 38.44 -29.19 -10.43
N ASN A 258 37.72 -29.74 -11.41
CA ASN A 258 37.45 -29.04 -12.65
C ASN A 258 35.94 -28.98 -12.87
N PHE A 259 35.40 -27.75 -12.81
CA PHE A 259 33.98 -27.46 -12.97
C PHE A 259 33.55 -27.29 -14.44
N ALA A 260 34.47 -27.44 -15.41
CA ALA A 260 34.14 -27.42 -16.82
C ALA A 260 33.33 -28.63 -17.23
N LEU A 261 32.43 -28.44 -18.19
CA LEU A 261 31.79 -29.55 -18.89
C LEU A 261 32.81 -30.28 -19.75
N THR A 262 32.95 -31.61 -19.55
CA THR A 262 33.90 -32.42 -20.29
C THR A 262 33.27 -33.24 -21.41
N THR A 263 31.94 -33.43 -21.39
CA THR A 263 31.19 -34.16 -22.44
C THR A 263 29.80 -33.55 -22.60
N GLY A 264 29.14 -33.78 -23.73
CA GLY A 264 27.82 -33.24 -24.03
C GLY A 264 27.88 -31.95 -24.89
N THR A 265 26.89 -31.05 -24.77
CA THR A 265 26.84 -29.81 -25.53
C THR A 265 27.66 -28.72 -24.79
N ILE A 266 28.99 -28.94 -24.75
CA ILE A 266 29.95 -28.12 -23.97
C ILE A 266 30.05 -26.65 -24.38
N ASN A 267 29.44 -26.28 -25.49
CA ASN A 267 29.52 -24.92 -26.05
C ASN A 267 28.14 -24.27 -26.15
N ALA A 268 27.18 -24.70 -25.34
CA ALA A 268 25.82 -24.17 -25.36
C ALA A 268 25.48 -23.37 -24.11
N ILE A 269 24.61 -22.42 -24.28
CA ILE A 269 23.97 -21.70 -23.20
C ILE A 269 22.82 -22.55 -22.66
N ASP A 270 22.81 -22.74 -21.35
CA ASP A 270 21.70 -23.41 -20.70
C ASP A 270 20.51 -22.44 -20.55
N ARG A 271 19.35 -22.83 -21.07
CA ARG A 271 18.15 -21.99 -21.11
C ARG A 271 17.02 -22.63 -20.32
N TYR A 272 16.60 -21.95 -19.28
CA TYR A 272 15.56 -22.40 -18.35
C TYR A 272 14.33 -21.51 -18.50
N ALA A 273 13.44 -21.86 -19.44
CA ALA A 273 12.16 -21.16 -19.59
C ALA A 273 11.21 -21.59 -18.48
N LEU A 274 10.66 -20.63 -17.77
CA LEU A 274 9.68 -20.88 -16.72
C LEU A 274 8.27 -21.06 -17.31
N ALA A 275 7.48 -21.93 -16.70
CA ALA A 275 6.11 -22.26 -17.12
C ALA A 275 5.25 -22.61 -15.89
N ASN A 276 3.97 -22.93 -16.12
CA ASN A 276 3.02 -23.38 -15.09
C ASN A 276 2.69 -22.35 -14.00
N GLY A 277 3.13 -21.09 -14.15
CA GLY A 277 2.68 -19.99 -13.30
C GLY A 277 1.18 -19.74 -13.50
N GLY A 278 0.44 -19.59 -12.41
CA GLY A 278 -1.01 -19.40 -12.42
C GLY A 278 -1.43 -18.10 -11.76
N ASN A 279 -2.37 -17.38 -12.40
CA ASN A 279 -2.99 -16.22 -11.76
C ASN A 279 -4.04 -16.66 -10.75
N SER A 280 -4.12 -15.92 -9.66
CA SER A 280 -5.25 -15.98 -8.76
C SER A 280 -6.53 -15.56 -9.50
N THR A 281 -7.54 -16.41 -9.44
CA THR A 281 -8.85 -16.16 -10.09
C THR A 281 -9.86 -15.55 -9.14
N MET A 282 -9.40 -14.89 -8.07
CA MET A 282 -10.25 -14.35 -7.01
C MET A 282 -11.42 -13.54 -7.57
N ALA A 283 -12.50 -14.25 -7.89
CA ALA A 283 -13.82 -13.63 -8.00
C ALA A 283 -14.30 -13.34 -6.58
N THR A 284 -14.69 -12.13 -6.34
CA THR A 284 -14.90 -11.47 -5.05
C THR A 284 -15.80 -12.22 -4.03
N SER A 285 -16.57 -13.24 -4.44
CA SER A 285 -17.47 -13.98 -3.55
C SER A 285 -16.87 -15.26 -2.94
N GLY A 286 -15.91 -15.89 -3.61
CA GLY A 286 -15.28 -17.14 -3.13
C GLY A 286 -14.01 -16.94 -2.32
N SER A 287 -13.43 -15.74 -2.35
CA SER A 287 -12.11 -15.45 -1.78
C SER A 287 -12.16 -14.40 -0.67
N LEU A 288 -13.34 -14.21 -0.07
CA LEU A 288 -13.58 -13.22 0.98
C LEU A 288 -12.58 -13.37 2.14
N SER A 289 -12.29 -14.60 2.57
CA SER A 289 -11.33 -14.89 3.63
C SER A 289 -9.91 -14.39 3.31
N LYS A 290 -9.50 -14.40 2.04
CA LYS A 290 -8.19 -13.93 1.61
C LYS A 290 -8.06 -12.41 1.71
N PHE A 291 -9.12 -11.68 1.34
CA PHE A 291 -9.16 -10.24 1.56
C PHE A 291 -9.07 -9.90 3.05
N LEU A 292 -9.81 -10.61 3.91
CA LEU A 292 -9.75 -10.42 5.36
C LEU A 292 -8.34 -10.71 5.90
N GLU A 293 -7.71 -11.82 5.47
CA GLU A 293 -6.32 -12.16 5.81
C GLU A 293 -5.34 -11.03 5.41
N GLY A 294 -5.56 -10.42 4.24
CA GLY A 294 -4.77 -9.28 3.77
C GLY A 294 -4.95 -8.04 4.65
N TYR A 295 -6.19 -7.70 4.99
CA TYR A 295 -6.47 -6.56 5.89
C TYR A 295 -5.99 -6.79 7.32
N ASP A 296 -5.91 -8.03 7.77
CA ASP A 296 -5.37 -8.38 9.08
C ASP A 296 -3.90 -7.97 9.23
N LYS A 297 -3.15 -7.87 8.11
CA LYS A 297 -1.78 -7.36 8.12
C LYS A 297 -1.69 -5.88 8.53
N PHE A 298 -2.78 -5.13 8.39
CA PHE A 298 -2.85 -3.74 8.83
C PHE A 298 -3.31 -3.57 10.30
N LYS A 299 -3.56 -4.65 11.04
CA LYS A 299 -3.95 -4.55 12.48
C LYS A 299 -2.84 -4.02 13.37
N ASP A 300 -1.60 -4.24 12.98
CA ASP A 300 -0.43 -3.75 13.70
C ASP A 300 -0.25 -2.25 13.44
N LYS A 301 -0.64 -1.43 14.41
CA LYS A 301 -0.54 0.03 14.34
C LYS A 301 0.85 0.56 14.70
N ASP A 302 1.66 -0.24 15.39
CA ASP A 302 2.97 0.20 15.89
C ASP A 302 4.02 0.16 14.77
N ASN A 303 3.91 -0.82 13.86
CA ASN A 303 4.83 -0.98 12.74
C ASN A 303 4.29 -0.41 11.41
N ILE A 304 2.96 -0.38 11.22
CA ILE A 304 2.35 0.02 9.94
C ILE A 304 1.40 1.19 10.15
N GLN A 305 1.81 2.35 9.68
CA GLN A 305 0.96 3.54 9.70
C GLN A 305 -0.06 3.49 8.57
N VAL A 306 -1.33 3.63 8.92
CA VAL A 306 -2.46 3.73 8.00
C VAL A 306 -3.48 4.71 8.55
N ASP A 307 -3.97 5.61 7.70
CA ASP A 307 -4.96 6.63 8.06
C ASP A 307 -6.31 6.38 7.37
N LEU A 308 -6.26 5.87 6.14
CA LEU A 308 -7.42 5.67 5.27
C LEU A 308 -7.42 4.23 4.76
N VAL A 309 -8.38 3.42 5.19
CA VAL A 309 -8.54 2.04 4.74
C VAL A 309 -9.58 2.00 3.63
N ILE A 310 -9.18 1.59 2.44
CA ILE A 310 -10.02 1.54 1.26
C ILE A 310 -10.59 0.13 1.14
N ALA A 311 -11.92 -0.01 1.19
CA ALA A 311 -12.57 -1.29 0.99
C ALA A 311 -12.45 -1.73 -0.49
N PRO A 312 -12.28 -3.04 -0.76
CA PRO A 312 -12.12 -3.56 -2.11
C PRO A 312 -13.43 -3.48 -2.89
N ARG A 313 -13.32 -3.60 -4.21
CA ARG A 313 -14.48 -3.79 -5.08
C ARG A 313 -15.16 -5.13 -4.78
N VAL A 314 -16.42 -5.12 -4.47
CA VAL A 314 -17.22 -6.33 -4.21
C VAL A 314 -18.41 -6.44 -5.15
N THR A 315 -18.82 -7.67 -5.45
CA THR A 315 -19.93 -7.95 -6.39
C THR A 315 -21.25 -8.20 -5.69
N SER A 316 -21.24 -8.59 -4.41
CA SER A 316 -22.45 -8.93 -3.67
C SER A 316 -22.58 -8.16 -2.35
N ARG A 317 -23.81 -7.94 -1.93
CA ARG A 317 -24.14 -7.23 -0.68
C ARG A 317 -23.64 -7.98 0.56
N THR A 318 -23.75 -9.31 0.56
CA THR A 318 -23.24 -10.15 1.66
C THR A 318 -21.75 -10.03 1.83
N ALA A 319 -20.98 -10.11 0.74
CA ALA A 319 -19.53 -9.94 0.78
C ALA A 319 -19.15 -8.52 1.26
N SER A 320 -19.84 -7.50 0.76
CA SER A 320 -19.65 -6.12 1.20
C SER A 320 -19.88 -5.95 2.69
N THR A 321 -20.99 -6.48 3.21
CA THR A 321 -21.34 -6.42 4.65
C THR A 321 -20.25 -7.06 5.50
N THR A 322 -19.79 -8.24 5.13
CA THR A 322 -18.76 -8.97 5.89
C THR A 322 -17.43 -8.22 5.91
N ILE A 323 -16.95 -7.76 4.74
CA ILE A 323 -15.68 -7.01 4.67
C ILE A 323 -15.79 -5.69 5.43
N VAL A 324 -16.81 -4.88 5.13
CA VAL A 324 -16.94 -3.55 5.72
C VAL A 324 -17.08 -3.63 7.25
N ASN A 325 -17.88 -4.55 7.77
CA ASN A 325 -18.05 -4.69 9.22
C ASN A 325 -16.77 -5.19 9.90
N ASN A 326 -15.97 -6.05 9.25
CA ASN A 326 -14.66 -6.46 9.76
C ASN A 326 -13.69 -5.26 9.79
N LEU A 327 -13.63 -4.47 8.70
CA LEU A 327 -12.79 -3.27 8.63
C LEU A 327 -13.20 -2.22 9.68
N VAL A 328 -14.50 -2.02 9.88
CA VAL A 328 -15.01 -1.13 10.93
C VAL A 328 -14.61 -1.63 12.32
N SER A 329 -14.70 -2.93 12.57
CA SER A 329 -14.23 -3.52 13.84
C SER A 329 -12.72 -3.29 14.04
N MET A 330 -11.91 -3.49 12.99
CA MET A 330 -10.47 -3.19 13.01
C MET A 330 -10.21 -1.71 13.33
N ALA A 331 -10.89 -0.79 12.63
CA ALA A 331 -10.69 0.64 12.82
C ALA A 331 -11.19 1.16 14.17
N GLN A 332 -12.32 0.64 14.67
CA GLN A 332 -12.98 1.13 15.89
C GLN A 332 -12.45 0.49 17.17
N ILE A 333 -12.08 -0.79 17.13
CA ILE A 333 -11.70 -1.56 18.31
C ILE A 333 -10.19 -1.71 18.41
N THR A 334 -9.56 -2.18 17.33
CA THR A 334 -8.14 -2.55 17.35
C THR A 334 -7.22 -1.35 17.16
N ARG A 335 -7.38 -0.62 16.06
CA ARG A 335 -6.46 0.47 15.71
C ARG A 335 -6.83 1.80 16.35
N LYS A 336 -8.05 2.27 16.16
CA LYS A 336 -8.59 3.57 16.61
C LYS A 336 -7.91 4.81 15.97
N ASP A 337 -7.12 4.61 14.92
CA ASP A 337 -6.30 5.65 14.28
C ASP A 337 -6.56 5.83 12.77
N CYS A 338 -7.52 5.11 12.21
CA CYS A 338 -7.85 5.15 10.78
C CYS A 338 -9.35 5.23 10.51
N VAL A 339 -9.71 5.58 9.27
CA VAL A 339 -11.10 5.65 8.77
C VAL A 339 -11.24 4.68 7.60
N VAL A 340 -12.36 3.96 7.58
CA VAL A 340 -12.72 3.04 6.49
C VAL A 340 -13.58 3.77 5.47
N ILE A 341 -13.23 3.63 4.19
CA ILE A 341 -13.97 4.21 3.07
C ILE A 341 -14.50 3.07 2.19
N THR A 342 -15.79 3.11 1.86
CA THR A 342 -16.43 2.07 1.04
C THR A 342 -17.45 2.64 0.08
N SER A 343 -17.63 1.94 -1.05
CA SER A 343 -18.73 2.13 -2.00
C SER A 343 -19.71 0.95 -1.94
N PRO A 344 -20.96 1.10 -2.39
CA PRO A 344 -21.88 -0.02 -2.51
C PRO A 344 -21.34 -1.09 -3.48
N PRO A 345 -21.83 -2.34 -3.40
CA PRO A 345 -21.46 -3.40 -4.34
C PRO A 345 -21.74 -3.00 -5.79
N VAL A 346 -20.93 -3.49 -6.72
CA VAL A 346 -21.08 -3.17 -8.14
C VAL A 346 -22.45 -3.58 -8.70
N SER A 347 -23.00 -4.70 -8.24
CA SER A 347 -24.34 -5.16 -8.63
C SER A 347 -25.47 -4.21 -8.20
N ASP A 348 -25.27 -3.45 -7.15
CA ASP A 348 -26.25 -2.52 -6.60
C ASP A 348 -26.24 -1.16 -7.31
N VAL A 349 -25.21 -0.87 -8.13
CA VAL A 349 -25.01 0.45 -8.74
C VAL A 349 -24.89 0.39 -10.26
N VAL A 350 -24.07 -0.51 -10.82
CA VAL A 350 -23.68 -0.45 -12.24
C VAL A 350 -24.71 -1.08 -13.18
N THR A 351 -25.34 -2.17 -12.78
CA THR A 351 -26.24 -2.96 -13.64
C THR A 351 -27.71 -2.92 -13.19
N THR A 352 -28.11 -1.89 -12.46
CA THR A 352 -29.44 -1.79 -11.87
C THR A 352 -30.20 -0.54 -12.33
N THR A 353 -31.53 -0.61 -12.35
CA THR A 353 -32.41 0.53 -12.60
C THR A 353 -32.74 1.33 -11.33
N THR A 354 -32.40 0.80 -10.15
CA THR A 354 -32.71 1.39 -8.83
C THR A 354 -31.45 1.57 -7.94
N PRO A 355 -30.39 2.26 -8.43
CA PRO A 355 -29.11 2.32 -7.74
C PRO A 355 -29.20 3.01 -6.36
N VAL A 356 -30.07 4.00 -6.22
CA VAL A 356 -30.24 4.74 -4.94
C VAL A 356 -30.85 3.84 -3.88
N ALA A 357 -31.95 3.14 -4.19
CA ALA A 357 -32.60 2.24 -3.25
C ALA A 357 -31.68 1.09 -2.84
N ASN A 358 -30.96 0.52 -3.80
CA ASN A 358 -29.99 -0.55 -3.56
C ASN A 358 -28.81 -0.09 -2.70
N SER A 359 -28.27 1.10 -2.96
CA SER A 359 -27.19 1.69 -2.14
C SER A 359 -27.65 1.89 -0.69
N VAL A 360 -28.88 2.36 -0.47
CA VAL A 360 -29.46 2.51 0.87
C VAL A 360 -29.62 1.15 1.55
N LEU A 361 -30.11 0.13 0.83
CA LEU A 361 -30.23 -1.23 1.35
C LEU A 361 -28.85 -1.81 1.73
N ALA A 362 -27.84 -1.64 0.90
CA ALA A 362 -26.48 -2.07 1.21
C ALA A 362 -25.93 -1.35 2.45
N ALA A 363 -26.04 -0.02 2.49
CA ALA A 363 -25.54 0.77 3.61
C ALA A 363 -26.26 0.48 4.95
N ASN A 364 -27.49 0.03 4.92
CA ASN A 364 -28.23 -0.37 6.14
C ASN A 364 -27.73 -1.68 6.75
N THR A 365 -26.96 -2.49 6.03
CA THR A 365 -26.33 -3.70 6.56
C THR A 365 -24.99 -3.41 7.25
N TYR A 366 -24.44 -2.21 7.06
CA TYR A 366 -23.16 -1.84 7.68
C TYR A 366 -23.33 -1.38 9.13
N THR A 367 -22.35 -1.71 9.94
CA THR A 367 -22.31 -1.27 11.35
C THR A 367 -22.28 0.27 11.42
N SER A 368 -23.16 0.85 12.24
CA SER A 368 -23.16 2.28 12.51
C SER A 368 -21.90 2.70 13.25
N SER A 369 -21.04 3.47 12.60
CA SER A 369 -19.76 3.90 13.16
C SER A 369 -19.33 5.26 12.60
N SER A 370 -18.65 6.04 13.43
CA SER A 370 -17.97 7.26 13.00
C SER A 370 -16.66 6.99 12.25
N TYR A 371 -16.17 5.75 12.29
CA TYR A 371 -14.98 5.31 11.55
C TYR A 371 -15.29 4.83 10.13
N LEU A 372 -16.56 4.88 9.69
CA LEU A 372 -16.98 4.46 8.37
C LEU A 372 -17.50 5.64 7.55
N VAL A 373 -16.99 5.77 6.33
CA VAL A 373 -17.43 6.69 5.30
C VAL A 373 -17.96 5.89 4.12
N VAL A 374 -19.18 6.18 3.68
CA VAL A 374 -19.84 5.49 2.57
C VAL A 374 -20.14 6.52 1.48
N ASP A 375 -19.70 6.25 0.25
CA ASP A 375 -20.17 6.97 -0.94
C ASP A 375 -21.24 6.16 -1.67
N ASN A 376 -21.76 6.67 -2.81
CA ASN A 376 -22.89 6.05 -3.49
C ASN A 376 -22.57 5.48 -4.87
N ASN A 377 -21.31 5.56 -5.35
CA ASN A 377 -21.10 5.43 -6.79
C ASN A 377 -19.92 4.56 -7.21
N HIS A 378 -19.93 4.23 -8.49
CA HIS A 378 -18.78 3.69 -9.21
C HIS A 378 -18.35 4.66 -10.31
N LEU A 379 -17.06 4.78 -10.51
CA LEU A 379 -16.42 5.66 -11.49
C LEU A 379 -16.12 4.88 -12.75
N LYS A 380 -16.58 5.36 -13.90
CA LYS A 380 -16.19 4.84 -15.21
C LYS A 380 -14.84 5.44 -15.58
N ILE A 381 -13.86 4.58 -15.82
CA ILE A 381 -12.49 4.95 -16.17
C ILE A 381 -12.04 4.22 -17.42
N TYR A 382 -11.02 4.75 -18.07
CA TYR A 382 -10.35 4.08 -19.16
C TYR A 382 -9.14 3.30 -18.63
N ASP A 383 -9.14 2.00 -18.85
CA ASP A 383 -8.04 1.10 -18.59
C ASP A 383 -7.09 1.09 -19.79
N LYS A 384 -5.99 1.81 -19.68
CA LYS A 384 -4.98 1.96 -20.75
C LYS A 384 -4.17 0.67 -21.01
N TYR A 385 -4.17 -0.29 -20.08
CA TYR A 385 -3.43 -1.53 -20.21
C TYR A 385 -4.20 -2.57 -21.03
N ASN A 386 -5.53 -2.60 -20.88
CA ASN A 386 -6.41 -3.56 -21.55
C ASN A 386 -7.32 -2.90 -22.59
N ASP A 387 -7.12 -1.63 -22.93
CA ASP A 387 -7.88 -0.84 -23.92
C ASP A 387 -9.41 -0.97 -23.76
N GLN A 388 -9.90 -0.75 -22.53
CA GLN A 388 -11.32 -0.90 -22.23
C GLN A 388 -11.81 0.11 -21.17
N TYR A 389 -13.12 0.34 -21.15
CA TYR A 389 -13.76 1.11 -20.08
C TYR A 389 -14.25 0.19 -18.98
N ILE A 390 -13.85 0.47 -17.75
CA ILE A 390 -14.25 -0.29 -16.56
C ILE A 390 -14.89 0.61 -15.51
N PHE A 391 -15.60 -0.02 -14.56
CA PHE A 391 -16.14 0.65 -13.38
C PHE A 391 -15.37 0.24 -12.12
N ILE A 392 -14.79 1.21 -11.41
CA ILE A 392 -14.14 1.03 -10.12
C ILE A 392 -14.94 1.68 -9.01
N PRO A 393 -14.82 1.22 -7.74
CA PRO A 393 -15.46 1.89 -6.60
C PRO A 393 -14.99 3.33 -6.47
N ALA A 394 -15.89 4.26 -6.15
CA ALA A 394 -15.52 5.64 -5.88
C ALA A 394 -14.69 5.78 -4.60
N ALA A 395 -14.76 4.79 -3.68
CA ALA A 395 -14.07 4.77 -2.40
C ALA A 395 -12.57 5.09 -2.47
N SER A 396 -11.86 4.58 -3.48
CA SER A 396 -10.43 4.87 -3.67
C SER A 396 -10.17 6.35 -3.95
N SER A 397 -10.95 6.95 -4.86
CA SER A 397 -10.84 8.39 -5.16
C SER A 397 -11.39 9.25 -4.01
N THR A 398 -12.45 8.80 -3.31
CA THR A 398 -12.97 9.48 -2.10
C THR A 398 -11.89 9.53 -1.01
N ALA A 399 -11.18 8.42 -0.77
CA ALA A 399 -10.03 8.38 0.12
C ALA A 399 -8.90 9.30 -0.35
N GLY A 400 -8.62 9.32 -1.66
CA GLY A 400 -7.64 10.22 -2.27
C GLY A 400 -7.99 11.70 -2.09
N ILE A 401 -9.26 12.08 -2.25
CA ILE A 401 -9.76 13.43 -1.97
C ILE A 401 -9.57 13.80 -0.50
N MET A 402 -9.81 12.86 0.42
CA MET A 402 -9.56 13.06 1.85
C MET A 402 -8.08 13.27 2.13
N ALA A 403 -7.19 12.48 1.51
CA ALA A 403 -5.74 12.63 1.63
C ALA A 403 -5.25 13.97 1.04
N ASN A 404 -5.73 14.33 -0.15
CA ASN A 404 -5.38 15.60 -0.79
C ASN A 404 -5.83 16.82 0.02
N THR A 405 -6.94 16.70 0.77
CA THR A 405 -7.40 17.78 1.65
C THR A 405 -6.36 18.12 2.71
N ASP A 406 -5.54 17.17 3.14
CA ASP A 406 -4.48 17.38 4.13
C ASP A 406 -3.34 18.25 3.58
N PHE A 407 -3.02 18.08 2.29
CA PHE A 407 -2.00 18.90 1.62
C PHE A 407 -2.51 20.30 1.30
N VAL A 408 -3.76 20.43 0.82
CA VAL A 408 -4.33 21.72 0.37
C VAL A 408 -4.79 22.58 1.54
N ALA A 409 -5.21 21.97 2.65
CA ALA A 409 -5.75 22.66 3.80
C ALA A 409 -5.28 22.06 5.13
N ALA A 410 -6.01 21.10 5.67
CA ALA A 410 -5.68 20.29 6.85
C ALA A 410 -6.73 19.16 7.02
N PRO A 411 -6.44 18.11 7.80
CA PRO A 411 -7.33 16.96 8.01
C PRO A 411 -8.72 17.31 8.58
N TRP A 412 -8.82 18.40 9.29
CA TRP A 412 -10.07 18.89 9.91
C TRP A 412 -10.94 19.75 8.99
N PHE A 413 -10.56 19.94 7.73
CA PHE A 413 -11.45 20.55 6.75
C PHE A 413 -12.32 19.48 6.08
N SER A 414 -13.56 19.86 5.72
CA SER A 414 -14.43 18.97 4.95
C SER A 414 -13.81 18.67 3.59
N PRO A 415 -13.71 17.40 3.17
CA PRO A 415 -13.21 17.02 1.84
C PRO A 415 -14.23 17.26 0.74
N ALA A 416 -15.48 17.58 1.08
CA ALA A 416 -16.57 17.77 0.13
C ALA A 416 -16.58 19.16 -0.53
N GLY A 417 -17.28 19.25 -1.65
CA GLY A 417 -17.58 20.50 -2.35
C GLY A 417 -16.56 20.89 -3.43
N PRO A 418 -16.80 22.00 -4.14
CA PRO A 418 -16.08 22.37 -5.37
C PRO A 418 -14.60 22.72 -5.15
N ARG A 419 -14.21 23.09 -3.93
CA ARG A 419 -12.82 23.48 -3.64
C ARG A 419 -11.87 22.30 -3.49
N ARG A 420 -12.34 21.16 -2.97
CA ARG A 420 -11.50 20.02 -2.59
C ARG A 420 -12.05 18.68 -3.04
N GLY A 421 -13.37 18.57 -3.27
CA GLY A 421 -14.06 17.31 -3.50
C GLY A 421 -14.16 16.87 -4.96
N GLN A 422 -13.29 17.35 -5.86
CA GLN A 422 -13.32 16.97 -7.28
C GLN A 422 -12.69 15.61 -7.53
N TYR A 423 -13.36 14.79 -8.35
CA TYR A 423 -12.85 13.50 -8.81
C TYR A 423 -12.01 13.69 -10.08
N LEU A 424 -10.77 13.19 -10.05
CA LEU A 424 -9.80 13.35 -11.13
C LEU A 424 -9.76 12.13 -12.04
N GLY A 425 -9.57 12.36 -13.36
CA GLY A 425 -9.26 11.32 -14.35
C GLY A 425 -10.40 10.34 -14.63
N ILE A 426 -11.64 10.72 -14.36
CA ILE A 426 -12.83 9.89 -14.62
C ILE A 426 -13.51 10.27 -15.92
N THR A 427 -14.11 9.29 -16.60
CA THR A 427 -14.91 9.53 -17.83
C THR A 427 -16.34 9.90 -17.48
N SER A 428 -16.98 9.14 -16.59
CA SER A 428 -18.36 9.39 -16.12
C SER A 428 -18.61 8.66 -14.80
N LEU A 429 -19.78 8.91 -14.22
CA LEU A 429 -20.33 8.13 -13.11
C LEU A 429 -21.17 6.96 -13.63
N ALA A 430 -21.38 5.93 -12.82
CA ALA A 430 -22.32 4.86 -13.13
C ALA A 430 -23.76 5.41 -13.22
N TYR A 431 -24.11 6.35 -12.34
CA TYR A 431 -25.33 7.14 -12.41
C TYR A 431 -25.14 8.50 -11.73
N THR A 432 -25.98 9.48 -12.12
CA THR A 432 -25.97 10.81 -11.48
C THR A 432 -27.25 11.01 -10.69
N PRO A 433 -27.19 11.09 -9.34
CA PRO A 433 -28.37 11.23 -8.51
C PRO A 433 -29.00 12.63 -8.66
N THR A 434 -30.31 12.68 -8.77
CA THR A 434 -31.14 13.91 -8.71
C THR A 434 -31.10 14.54 -7.31
N LYS A 435 -31.64 15.75 -7.14
CA LYS A 435 -31.68 16.41 -5.83
C LYS A 435 -32.42 15.57 -4.78
N SER A 436 -33.60 15.03 -5.11
CA SER A 436 -34.39 14.19 -4.20
C SER A 436 -33.68 12.90 -3.82
N GLU A 437 -32.97 12.31 -4.78
CA GLU A 437 -32.16 11.10 -4.55
C GLU A 437 -30.96 11.40 -3.66
N ARG A 438 -30.28 12.53 -3.86
CA ARG A 438 -29.21 12.97 -2.95
C ARG A 438 -29.70 13.17 -1.52
N ASP A 439 -30.91 13.74 -1.35
CA ASP A 439 -31.52 13.90 -0.02
C ASP A 439 -31.77 12.53 0.63
N THR A 440 -32.23 11.55 -0.13
CA THR A 440 -32.46 10.17 0.32
C THR A 440 -31.17 9.49 0.73
N LEU A 441 -30.12 9.57 -0.09
CA LEU A 441 -28.80 9.04 0.21
C LEU A 441 -28.20 9.68 1.47
N TYR A 442 -28.27 11.00 1.56
CA TYR A 442 -27.71 11.76 2.67
C TYR A 442 -28.42 11.48 4.00
N LYS A 443 -29.74 11.23 3.99
CA LYS A 443 -30.51 10.76 5.17
C LYS A 443 -30.00 9.38 5.64
N ALA A 444 -29.66 8.50 4.72
CA ALA A 444 -29.12 7.17 5.03
C ALA A 444 -27.63 7.17 5.48
N GLY A 445 -27.00 8.34 5.57
CA GLY A 445 -25.59 8.46 5.93
C GLY A 445 -24.63 8.08 4.80
N ILE A 446 -25.08 8.21 3.55
CA ILE A 446 -24.27 7.99 2.34
C ILE A 446 -23.91 9.37 1.77
N ASN A 447 -22.66 9.54 1.38
CA ASN A 447 -22.18 10.79 0.79
C ASN A 447 -22.41 10.76 -0.73
N PRO A 448 -23.28 11.63 -1.27
CA PRO A 448 -23.54 11.65 -2.70
C PRO A 448 -22.31 12.07 -3.49
N VAL A 449 -21.98 11.31 -4.54
CA VAL A 449 -21.10 11.70 -5.63
C VAL A 449 -21.98 12.11 -6.78
N ALA A 450 -21.89 13.35 -7.23
CA ALA A 450 -22.77 13.90 -8.23
C ALA A 450 -22.01 14.74 -9.26
N ASN A 451 -22.47 14.71 -10.50
CA ASN A 451 -22.01 15.62 -11.53
C ASN A 451 -22.89 16.89 -11.50
N LEU A 452 -22.28 18.02 -11.16
CA LEU A 452 -22.95 19.32 -11.10
C LEU A 452 -22.58 20.18 -12.30
N PRO A 453 -23.54 20.81 -12.98
CA PRO A 453 -23.28 21.68 -14.13
C PRO A 453 -22.26 22.78 -13.77
N GLY A 454 -21.22 22.91 -14.59
CA GLY A 454 -20.16 23.91 -14.41
C GLY A 454 -19.13 23.61 -13.30
N GLN A 455 -19.31 22.52 -12.52
CA GLN A 455 -18.40 22.15 -11.43
C GLN A 455 -17.79 20.75 -11.59
N GLY A 456 -18.34 19.96 -12.51
CA GLY A 456 -17.90 18.57 -12.75
C GLY A 456 -18.37 17.59 -11.68
N VAL A 457 -17.68 16.47 -11.57
CA VAL A 457 -18.00 15.41 -10.61
C VAL A 457 -17.38 15.72 -9.25
N LEU A 458 -18.23 15.77 -8.25
CA LEU A 458 -17.87 16.19 -6.90
C LEU A 458 -18.37 15.21 -5.83
N LEU A 459 -17.61 15.09 -4.75
CA LEU A 459 -18.11 14.58 -3.47
C LEU A 459 -19.00 15.66 -2.83
N PHE A 460 -20.29 15.35 -2.68
CA PHE A 460 -21.30 16.32 -2.21
C PHE A 460 -21.90 15.93 -0.84
N GLY A 461 -21.04 15.46 0.06
CA GLY A 461 -21.40 15.07 1.42
C GLY A 461 -20.16 14.81 2.27
N ASP A 462 -20.29 15.02 3.58
CA ASP A 462 -19.20 14.87 4.56
C ASP A 462 -19.64 14.12 5.82
N LYS A 463 -20.62 13.24 5.71
CA LYS A 463 -21.11 12.40 6.82
C LYS A 463 -20.27 11.14 7.02
N THR A 464 -20.12 10.76 8.30
CA THR A 464 -19.79 9.39 8.68
C THR A 464 -21.06 8.53 8.71
N LYS A 465 -20.91 7.20 8.80
CA LYS A 465 -22.05 6.27 8.92
C LYS A 465 -22.62 6.19 10.36
N LEU A 466 -22.32 7.15 11.21
CA LEU A 466 -22.85 7.20 12.57
C LEU A 466 -24.34 7.60 12.54
N ALA A 467 -25.22 6.71 12.99
CA ALA A 467 -26.67 6.93 12.95
C ALA A 467 -27.15 7.93 14.02
N ARG A 468 -26.49 7.95 15.19
CA ARG A 468 -26.87 8.85 16.28
C ARG A 468 -26.32 10.25 16.06
N PRO A 469 -27.05 11.32 16.40
CA PRO A 469 -26.52 12.67 16.40
C PRO A 469 -25.31 12.79 17.34
N SER A 470 -24.17 13.24 16.81
CA SER A 470 -22.92 13.38 17.58
C SER A 470 -22.03 14.42 16.88
N ALA A 471 -21.00 14.91 17.55
CA ALA A 471 -19.93 15.67 16.92
C ALA A 471 -19.18 14.83 15.88
N PHE A 472 -19.11 13.52 16.08
CA PHE A 472 -18.43 12.55 15.20
C PHE A 472 -19.26 12.08 14.00
N ASP A 473 -20.43 12.68 13.73
CA ASP A 473 -21.24 12.39 12.56
C ASP A 473 -20.68 13.00 11.27
N ARG A 474 -19.56 13.74 11.37
CA ARG A 474 -18.86 14.41 10.27
C ARG A 474 -17.44 13.88 10.07
N ILE A 475 -17.05 13.74 8.80
CA ILE A 475 -15.71 13.26 8.42
C ILE A 475 -14.62 14.17 8.97
N ASN A 476 -14.78 15.48 8.84
CA ASN A 476 -13.80 16.46 9.28
C ASN A 476 -13.54 16.40 10.80
N VAL A 477 -14.59 16.23 11.60
CA VAL A 477 -14.44 16.12 13.07
C VAL A 477 -13.78 14.79 13.45
N ARG A 478 -14.19 13.66 12.83
CA ARG A 478 -13.54 12.37 13.11
C ARG A 478 -12.05 12.43 12.77
N ARG A 479 -11.68 12.99 11.62
CA ARG A 479 -10.29 13.12 11.20
C ARG A 479 -9.49 14.06 12.10
N LEU A 480 -10.09 15.18 12.54
CA LEU A 480 -9.50 16.05 13.56
C LEU A 480 -9.07 15.26 14.79
N PHE A 481 -10.00 14.47 15.36
CA PHE A 481 -9.70 13.71 16.57
C PHE A 481 -8.63 12.66 16.35
N LEU A 482 -8.64 11.93 15.21
CA LEU A 482 -7.60 10.94 14.92
C LEU A 482 -6.19 11.55 14.87
N VAL A 483 -6.05 12.71 14.25
CA VAL A 483 -4.75 13.41 14.18
C VAL A 483 -4.33 13.93 15.56
N VAL A 484 -5.26 14.54 16.31
CA VAL A 484 -4.98 15.06 17.65
C VAL A 484 -4.63 13.92 18.62
N GLU A 485 -5.43 12.85 18.64
CA GLU A 485 -5.19 11.68 19.48
C GLU A 485 -3.82 11.05 19.22
N ARG A 486 -3.45 10.88 17.93
CA ARG A 486 -2.15 10.32 17.55
C ARG A 486 -0.99 11.23 17.94
N ALA A 487 -1.10 12.52 17.67
CA ALA A 487 -0.05 13.50 17.97
C ALA A 487 0.20 13.60 19.49
N ILE A 488 -0.88 13.66 20.28
CA ILE A 488 -0.77 13.72 21.74
C ILE A 488 -0.27 12.37 22.31
N ALA A 489 -0.68 11.24 21.74
CA ALA A 489 -0.17 9.93 22.15
C ALA A 489 1.34 9.79 21.93
N LEU A 490 1.88 10.36 20.84
CA LEU A 490 3.32 10.41 20.62
C LEU A 490 4.02 11.30 21.66
N ALA A 491 3.46 12.47 21.97
CA ALA A 491 3.99 13.36 23.00
C ALA A 491 3.93 12.71 24.40
N ALA A 492 2.86 11.96 24.68
CA ALA A 492 2.70 11.25 25.96
C ALA A 492 3.73 10.13 26.18
N ARG A 493 4.35 9.61 25.11
CA ARG A 493 5.45 8.62 25.26
C ARG A 493 6.65 9.19 26.03
N ASN A 494 6.88 10.48 25.95
CA ASN A 494 7.98 11.14 26.67
C ASN A 494 7.75 11.22 28.19
N VAL A 495 6.50 11.07 28.63
CA VAL A 495 6.09 11.07 30.04
C VAL A 495 6.11 9.65 30.63
N MET A 496 6.22 8.61 29.79
CA MET A 496 6.28 7.23 30.25
C MET A 496 7.58 6.99 31.03
N PHE A 497 7.45 6.32 32.18
CA PHE A 497 8.52 6.01 33.14
C PHE A 497 9.02 7.21 33.97
N GLU A 498 8.42 8.41 33.80
CA GLU A 498 8.66 9.55 34.68
C GLU A 498 7.76 9.51 35.92
N PHE A 499 8.08 10.30 36.94
CA PHE A 499 7.27 10.38 38.16
C PHE A 499 5.97 11.16 37.89
N ASN A 500 4.85 10.71 38.47
CA ASN A 500 3.58 11.44 38.39
C ASN A 500 3.56 12.53 39.48
N ASP A 501 4.32 13.59 39.29
CA ASP A 501 4.38 14.76 40.14
C ASP A 501 3.83 16.02 39.45
N GLU A 502 3.77 17.13 40.17
CA GLU A 502 3.28 18.39 39.65
C GLU A 502 4.14 18.89 38.45
N PHE A 503 5.44 18.65 38.49
CA PHE A 503 6.38 19.09 37.45
C PHE A 503 6.09 18.35 36.12
N THR A 504 6.02 17.05 36.14
CA THR A 504 5.73 16.21 34.95
C THR A 504 4.35 16.52 34.37
N ARG A 505 3.35 16.77 35.23
CA ARG A 505 2.00 17.20 34.79
C ARG A 505 2.03 18.56 34.12
N ALA A 506 2.77 19.52 34.67
CA ALA A 506 2.92 20.85 34.09
C ALA A 506 3.68 20.81 32.77
N GLU A 507 4.74 19.99 32.66
CA GLU A 507 5.49 19.77 31.43
C GLU A 507 4.59 19.19 30.33
N PHE A 508 3.80 18.17 30.60
CA PHE A 508 2.84 17.60 29.66
C PHE A 508 1.83 18.64 29.16
N VAL A 509 1.24 19.41 30.06
CA VAL A 509 0.32 20.50 29.70
C VAL A 509 1.04 21.57 28.87
N GLY A 510 2.29 21.91 29.22
CA GLY A 510 3.14 22.85 28.51
C GLY A 510 3.44 22.45 27.07
N VAL A 511 3.44 21.15 26.76
CA VAL A 511 3.61 20.61 25.39
C VAL A 511 2.25 20.55 24.64
N VAL A 512 1.17 20.11 25.30
CA VAL A 512 -0.13 19.88 24.64
C VAL A 512 -0.90 21.17 24.35
N GLU A 513 -0.88 22.15 25.27
CA GLU A 513 -1.63 23.39 25.07
C GLU A 513 -1.19 24.22 23.86
N PRO A 514 0.12 24.44 23.60
CA PRO A 514 0.56 25.16 22.40
C PRO A 514 0.12 24.47 21.11
N PHE A 515 0.18 23.14 21.06
CA PHE A 515 -0.27 22.33 19.92
C PHE A 515 -1.78 22.53 19.67
N LEU A 516 -2.63 22.44 20.70
CA LEU A 516 -4.07 22.68 20.56
C LEU A 516 -4.37 24.14 20.19
N ARG A 517 -3.55 25.10 20.67
CA ARG A 517 -3.66 26.51 20.31
C ARG A 517 -3.32 26.76 18.84
N GLU A 518 -2.34 26.03 18.30
CA GLU A 518 -2.03 26.04 16.87
C GLU A 518 -3.22 25.54 16.05
N ILE A 519 -3.81 24.39 16.42
CA ILE A 519 -4.99 23.85 15.73
C ILE A 519 -6.17 24.83 15.82
N LYS A 520 -6.35 25.51 16.94
CA LYS A 520 -7.35 26.59 17.10
C LYS A 520 -7.08 27.75 16.12
N GLY A 521 -5.83 28.18 16.01
CA GLY A 521 -5.41 29.22 15.04
C GLY A 521 -5.65 28.79 13.59
N ARG A 522 -5.48 27.50 13.28
CA ARG A 522 -5.75 26.89 11.97
C ARG A 522 -7.22 26.49 11.77
N ARG A 523 -8.15 26.97 12.62
CA ARG A 523 -9.61 26.79 12.51
C ARG A 523 -10.10 25.33 12.69
N GLY A 524 -9.32 24.45 13.30
CA GLY A 524 -9.72 23.05 13.56
C GLY A 524 -10.66 22.95 14.77
N ILE A 525 -10.43 23.75 15.79
CA ILE A 525 -11.21 23.76 17.02
C ILE A 525 -11.63 25.20 17.36
N THR A 526 -12.77 25.33 18.00
CA THR A 526 -13.27 26.64 18.49
C THR A 526 -12.76 26.95 19.88
N ASP A 527 -12.66 25.91 20.72
CA ASP A 527 -12.16 26.04 22.09
C ASP A 527 -11.63 24.70 22.60
N PHE A 528 -10.73 24.75 23.61
CA PHE A 528 -10.19 23.55 24.25
C PHE A 528 -9.84 23.84 25.72
N ARG A 529 -9.72 22.76 26.50
CA ARG A 529 -9.22 22.79 27.87
C ARG A 529 -8.46 21.47 28.14
N VAL A 530 -7.27 21.59 28.69
CA VAL A 530 -6.48 20.48 29.21
C VAL A 530 -6.57 20.48 30.72
N VAL A 531 -6.92 19.34 31.31
CA VAL A 531 -6.95 19.13 32.75
C VAL A 531 -6.01 17.99 33.09
N CYS A 532 -4.91 18.31 33.74
CA CYS A 532 -3.91 17.36 34.19
C CYS A 532 -3.33 17.88 35.52
N ASP A 533 -4.10 17.74 36.56
CA ASP A 533 -3.84 18.26 37.89
C ASP A 533 -4.17 17.21 38.97
N GLU A 534 -4.20 17.63 40.22
CA GLU A 534 -4.51 16.74 41.35
C GLU A 534 -5.96 16.24 41.36
N THR A 535 -6.86 16.89 40.64
CA THR A 535 -8.28 16.48 40.59
C THR A 535 -8.48 15.20 39.81
N ASN A 536 -7.66 14.93 38.79
CA ASN A 536 -7.69 13.71 38.00
C ASN A 536 -6.50 12.75 38.29
N ASN A 537 -5.41 13.23 38.90
CA ASN A 537 -4.29 12.42 39.38
C ASN A 537 -4.28 12.38 40.92
N THR A 538 -5.29 11.73 41.48
CA THR A 538 -5.40 11.53 42.93
C THR A 538 -4.32 10.57 43.46
N PRO A 539 -4.02 10.55 44.78
CA PRO A 539 -3.05 9.60 45.33
C PRO A 539 -3.33 8.14 44.96
N ALA A 540 -4.60 7.74 44.88
CA ALA A 540 -4.99 6.41 44.45
C ALA A 540 -4.69 6.12 42.96
N VAL A 541 -4.64 7.13 42.09
CA VAL A 541 -4.21 7.00 40.68
C VAL A 541 -2.68 6.87 40.61
N ILE A 542 -1.97 7.68 41.41
CA ILE A 542 -0.50 7.64 41.50
C ILE A 542 -0.04 6.29 42.05
N ASP A 543 -0.70 5.77 43.10
CA ASP A 543 -0.40 4.45 43.68
C ASP A 543 -0.59 3.28 42.70
N ARG A 544 -1.43 3.46 41.64
CA ARG A 544 -1.59 2.49 40.55
C ARG A 544 -0.62 2.69 39.40
N ASN A 545 0.34 3.58 39.52
CA ASN A 545 1.28 3.98 38.46
C ASN A 545 0.56 4.48 37.18
N GLU A 546 -0.56 5.19 37.35
CA GLU A 546 -1.35 5.75 36.26
C GLU A 546 -1.16 7.26 36.17
N PHE A 547 -1.18 7.79 34.95
CA PHE A 547 -1.18 9.22 34.62
C PHE A 547 -2.42 9.54 33.79
N ILE A 548 -3.26 10.48 34.26
CA ILE A 548 -4.53 10.83 33.61
C ILE A 548 -4.53 12.28 33.20
N ALA A 549 -4.70 12.53 31.91
CA ALA A 549 -4.94 13.85 31.34
C ALA A 549 -6.28 13.88 30.59
N ASN A 550 -7.16 14.81 30.92
CA ASN A 550 -8.44 15.03 30.25
C ASN A 550 -8.32 16.19 29.26
N ILE A 551 -8.51 15.91 27.99
CA ILE A 551 -8.42 16.90 26.90
C ILE A 551 -9.82 17.14 26.35
N LEU A 552 -10.39 18.29 26.65
CA LEU A 552 -11.73 18.71 26.24
C LEU A 552 -11.60 19.58 24.98
N ILE A 553 -12.28 19.19 23.89
CA ILE A 553 -12.20 19.87 22.60
C ILE A 553 -13.59 20.20 22.09
N LYS A 554 -13.77 21.44 21.63
CA LYS A 554 -14.93 21.89 20.86
C LYS A 554 -14.54 21.99 19.38
N PRO A 555 -14.91 20.99 18.53
CA PRO A 555 -14.53 21.00 17.12
C PRO A 555 -15.27 22.08 16.33
N ALA A 556 -14.62 22.61 15.30
CA ALA A 556 -15.26 23.46 14.30
C ALA A 556 -16.18 22.61 13.40
N ARG A 557 -17.37 23.13 13.06
CA ARG A 557 -18.33 22.45 12.19
C ARG A 557 -18.31 23.02 10.79
N SER A 558 -18.46 22.16 9.78
CA SER A 558 -18.64 22.56 8.39
C SER A 558 -20.04 23.16 8.16
N ILE A 559 -20.13 24.11 7.24
CA ILE A 559 -21.41 24.67 6.79
C ILE A 559 -22.00 23.73 5.73
N ASN A 560 -23.17 23.16 6.00
CA ASN A 560 -23.87 22.25 5.09
C ASN A 560 -25.10 22.89 4.44
N TYR A 561 -25.68 23.90 5.06
CA TYR A 561 -26.86 24.60 4.57
C TYR A 561 -26.60 26.10 4.54
N VAL A 562 -26.88 26.72 3.39
CA VAL A 562 -26.82 28.16 3.20
C VAL A 562 -28.19 28.64 2.79
N THR A 563 -28.81 29.50 3.58
CA THR A 563 -30.07 30.16 3.23
C THR A 563 -29.75 31.57 2.74
N LEU A 564 -30.17 31.88 1.53
CA LEU A 564 -30.03 33.22 0.92
C LEU A 564 -31.40 33.82 0.81
N ASN A 565 -31.63 34.90 1.54
CA ASN A 565 -32.87 35.66 1.49
C ASN A 565 -32.66 36.88 0.57
N PHE A 566 -33.33 36.88 -0.57
CA PHE A 566 -33.35 38.02 -1.47
C PHE A 566 -34.66 38.82 -1.23
N VAL A 567 -34.53 40.04 -0.75
CA VAL A 567 -35.68 40.92 -0.51
C VAL A 567 -35.71 42.02 -1.58
N ALA A 568 -36.73 41.98 -2.41
CA ALA A 568 -36.98 43.05 -3.38
C ALA A 568 -37.73 44.22 -2.68
N VAL A 569 -37.17 45.40 -2.73
CA VAL A 569 -37.70 46.61 -2.08
C VAL A 569 -38.20 47.59 -3.13
N ARG A 570 -39.25 48.34 -2.82
CA ARG A 570 -39.72 49.42 -3.68
C ARG A 570 -38.74 50.57 -3.69
N THR A 571 -38.67 51.30 -4.81
CA THR A 571 -37.85 52.51 -4.94
C THR A 571 -38.31 53.55 -3.91
N GLY A 572 -37.44 53.90 -2.97
CA GLY A 572 -37.74 54.93 -1.94
C GLY A 572 -37.87 54.39 -0.51
N VAL A 573 -37.64 53.11 -0.27
CA VAL A 573 -37.55 52.55 1.10
C VAL A 573 -36.09 52.51 1.53
N ASP A 574 -35.78 53.00 2.72
CA ASP A 574 -34.41 53.02 3.26
C ASP A 574 -34.02 51.59 3.73
N PHE A 575 -32.82 51.13 3.38
CA PHE A 575 -32.35 49.77 3.72
C PHE A 575 -32.18 49.55 5.24
N GLU A 576 -31.98 50.63 6.01
CA GLU A 576 -31.87 50.54 7.47
C GLU A 576 -33.21 50.20 8.15
N GLU A 577 -34.34 50.58 7.56
CA GLU A 577 -35.68 50.28 8.07
C GLU A 577 -36.03 48.77 7.90
N ILE A 578 -35.43 48.12 6.90
CA ILE A 578 -35.63 46.68 6.61
C ILE A 578 -34.68 45.79 7.43
N ALA A 579 -33.48 46.25 7.74
CA ALA A 579 -32.51 45.54 8.56
C ALA A 579 -33.01 45.30 10.00
N GLY A 580 -33.97 46.09 10.48
CA GLY A 580 -34.60 45.93 11.80
C GLY A 580 -35.72 44.86 11.85
N ILE A 581 -36.19 44.35 10.72
CA ILE A 581 -37.17 43.28 10.66
C ILE A 581 -36.39 41.95 10.59
N GLY A 582 -36.19 41.29 11.72
CA GLY A 582 -35.56 39.97 11.78
C GLY A 582 -36.36 38.97 10.95
N PHE A 583 -35.74 38.36 9.93
CA PHE A 583 -36.29 37.30 9.09
C PHE A 583 -35.97 35.92 9.65
#